data_047aafa50b624028ce015f9fe21cc950
#
_entry.id   047aafa50b624028ce015f9fe21cc950
#
_cell.length_a   1.000
_cell.length_b   1.000
_cell.length_c   1.000
_cell.angle_alpha   90.00
_cell.angle_beta   90.00
_cell.angle_gamma   90.00
#
_symmetry.space_group_name_H-M   'P 1'
#
loop_
_entity.id
_entity.type
_entity.pdbx_description
1 polymer ?
#
loop_
_entity_poly.entity_id
_entity_poly.type
_entity_poly.pdbx_seq_one_letter_code
_entity_poly.pdbx_strand_id
1 'polypeptide(L)'
;EQTCLPALDAIKAASSAILAAKKPVISVNGNVVALAARDIARLAEVSGAKVEINLFHRTPERISALTKMMKKVGVDALGENADDLIPGLTSEREKCCSDGIGSADVVLVPLEDGDRCEALVNMGKKVITIDLNPLSRTAQTAHITIVDELTRCLPLLSDFIKEKKGIESFNNKQCLS
;
A
#
# COMPACT_ATOMS: atom_id res chain seq x y z
N GLU A 1 6.05 7.92 -21.69
CA GLU A 1 5.93 8.43 -20.30
C GLU A 1 7.00 7.79 -19.42
N GLN A 2 7.48 8.53 -18.43
CA GLN A 2 8.51 8.08 -17.49
C GLN A 2 8.26 8.67 -16.10
N THR A 3 8.76 7.99 -15.08
CA THR A 3 8.71 8.44 -13.68
C THR A 3 9.51 9.75 -13.53
N CYS A 4 8.88 10.80 -13.02
CA CYS A 4 9.52 12.10 -12.80
C CYS A 4 10.43 12.09 -11.55
N LEU A 5 11.30 13.10 -11.41
CA LEU A 5 12.24 13.18 -10.28
C LEU A 5 11.54 13.20 -8.90
N PRO A 6 10.47 13.98 -8.66
CA PRO A 6 9.76 13.93 -7.39
C PRO A 6 9.20 12.53 -7.07
N ALA A 7 8.67 11.83 -8.08
CA ALA A 7 8.18 10.46 -7.89
C ALA A 7 9.33 9.48 -7.57
N LEU A 8 10.50 9.63 -8.20
CA LEU A 8 11.68 8.83 -7.88
C LEU A 8 12.13 9.05 -6.42
N ASP A 9 12.12 10.28 -5.92
CA ASP A 9 12.48 10.56 -4.54
C ASP A 9 11.44 10.02 -3.56
N ALA A 10 10.15 10.07 -3.90
CA ALA A 10 9.09 9.42 -3.14
C ALA A 10 9.25 7.88 -3.11
N ILE A 11 9.65 7.25 -4.23
CA ILE A 11 9.92 5.81 -4.30
C ILE A 11 11.12 5.44 -3.40
N LYS A 12 12.20 6.24 -3.39
CA LYS A 12 13.34 6.03 -2.48
C LYS A 12 12.92 6.15 -1.01
N ALA A 13 12.08 7.16 -0.68
CA ALA A 13 11.55 7.33 0.66
C ALA A 13 10.67 6.14 1.09
N ALA A 14 9.82 5.66 0.18
CA ALA A 14 9.01 4.47 0.40
C ALA A 14 9.88 3.22 0.63
N SER A 15 10.94 3.04 -0.17
CA SER A 15 11.93 1.97 0.02
C SER A 15 12.57 2.03 1.41
N SER A 16 13.04 3.20 1.84
CA SER A 16 13.61 3.39 3.19
C SER A 16 12.61 3.04 4.28
N ALA A 17 11.36 3.50 4.16
CA ALA A 17 10.32 3.26 5.14
C ALA A 17 9.98 1.77 5.26
N ILE A 18 9.84 1.08 4.13
CA ILE A 18 9.54 -0.36 4.09
C ILE A 18 10.71 -1.19 4.64
N LEU A 19 11.95 -0.87 4.28
CA LEU A 19 13.14 -1.56 4.79
C LEU A 19 13.34 -1.39 6.30
N ALA A 20 12.94 -0.25 6.86
CA ALA A 20 13.03 0.01 8.30
C ALA A 20 11.84 -0.57 9.09
N ALA A 21 10.79 -1.00 8.41
CA ALA A 21 9.57 -1.50 9.04
C ALA A 21 9.81 -2.86 9.71
N LYS A 22 9.16 -3.08 10.86
CA LYS A 22 9.12 -4.38 11.53
C LYS A 22 8.01 -5.27 11.00
N LYS A 23 6.90 -4.66 10.60
CA LYS A 23 5.69 -5.33 10.11
C LYS A 23 5.10 -4.56 8.92
N PRO A 24 5.77 -4.55 7.76
CA PRO A 24 5.23 -3.89 6.58
C PRO A 24 4.05 -4.68 6.02
N VAL A 25 3.02 -3.96 5.58
CA VAL A 25 1.83 -4.53 4.93
C VAL A 25 1.53 -3.79 3.64
N ILE A 26 1.16 -4.53 2.60
CA ILE A 26 0.64 -4.01 1.34
C ILE A 26 -0.87 -4.26 1.33
N SER A 27 -1.65 -3.19 1.45
CA SER A 27 -3.10 -3.25 1.35
C SER A 27 -3.53 -3.13 -0.11
N VAL A 28 -4.22 -4.13 -0.62
CA VAL A 28 -4.65 -4.17 -2.02
C VAL A 28 -6.16 -4.18 -2.15
N ASN A 29 -6.68 -3.45 -3.11
CA ASN A 29 -8.08 -3.48 -3.53
C ASN A 29 -8.25 -4.20 -4.88
N GLY A 30 -9.48 -4.30 -5.37
CA GLY A 30 -9.76 -5.01 -6.62
C GLY A 30 -9.03 -4.42 -7.84
N ASN A 31 -8.87 -3.10 -7.91
CA ASN A 31 -8.16 -2.44 -9.01
C ASN A 31 -6.66 -2.77 -8.98
N VAL A 32 -6.04 -2.69 -7.82
CA VAL A 32 -4.62 -3.03 -7.63
C VAL A 32 -4.35 -4.48 -8.02
N VAL A 33 -5.19 -5.42 -7.57
CA VAL A 33 -5.03 -6.84 -7.93
C VAL A 33 -5.22 -7.06 -9.43
N ALA A 34 -6.21 -6.40 -10.03
CA ALA A 34 -6.47 -6.55 -11.47
C ALA A 34 -5.32 -5.99 -12.34
N LEU A 35 -4.73 -4.87 -11.94
CA LEU A 35 -3.70 -4.18 -12.72
C LEU A 35 -2.29 -4.72 -12.47
N ALA A 36 -1.95 -5.08 -11.22
CA ALA A 36 -0.57 -5.24 -10.78
C ALA A 36 -0.32 -6.43 -9.85
N ALA A 37 -1.12 -7.50 -9.90
CA ALA A 37 -0.96 -8.64 -8.99
C ALA A 37 0.46 -9.22 -8.96
N ARG A 38 1.13 -9.31 -10.12
CA ARG A 38 2.52 -9.83 -10.22
C ARG A 38 3.53 -8.88 -9.61
N ASP A 39 3.35 -7.57 -9.79
CA ASP A 39 4.24 -6.56 -9.21
C ASP A 39 4.08 -6.49 -7.68
N ILE A 40 2.84 -6.65 -7.18
CA ILE A 40 2.57 -6.80 -5.75
C ILE A 40 3.23 -8.06 -5.19
N ALA A 41 3.16 -9.18 -5.90
CA ALA A 41 3.83 -10.43 -5.48
C ALA A 41 5.34 -10.24 -5.37
N ARG A 42 5.97 -9.64 -6.39
CA ARG A 42 7.40 -9.30 -6.37
C ARG A 42 7.76 -8.36 -5.23
N LEU A 43 6.96 -7.31 -5.03
CA LEU A 43 7.18 -6.35 -3.93
C LEU A 43 7.08 -7.03 -2.57
N ALA A 44 6.08 -7.88 -2.37
CA ALA A 44 5.92 -8.65 -1.13
C ALA A 44 7.12 -9.58 -0.88
N GLU A 45 7.60 -10.28 -1.92
CA GLU A 45 8.76 -11.16 -1.85
C GLU A 45 10.04 -10.40 -1.42
N VAL A 46 10.36 -9.28 -2.07
CA VAL A 46 11.62 -8.55 -1.78
C VAL A 46 11.56 -7.75 -0.48
N SER A 47 10.37 -7.35 -0.02
CA SER A 47 10.18 -6.56 1.19
C SER A 47 9.87 -7.40 2.45
N GLY A 48 9.43 -8.64 2.27
CA GLY A 48 8.86 -9.45 3.35
C GLY A 48 7.51 -8.96 3.85
N ALA A 49 6.86 -8.03 3.13
CA ALA A 49 5.57 -7.47 3.52
C ALA A 49 4.44 -8.50 3.34
N LYS A 50 3.52 -8.54 4.30
CA LYS A 50 2.25 -9.25 4.12
C LYS A 50 1.36 -8.49 3.15
N VAL A 51 0.53 -9.22 2.41
CA VAL A 51 -0.48 -8.63 1.53
C VAL A 51 -1.85 -8.84 2.16
N GLU A 52 -2.64 -7.78 2.26
CA GLU A 52 -4.01 -7.85 2.77
C GLU A 52 -5.00 -7.24 1.79
N ILE A 53 -6.07 -7.98 1.48
CA ILE A 53 -7.14 -7.56 0.59
C ILE A 53 -8.17 -6.75 1.39
N ASN A 54 -8.35 -5.50 0.99
CA ASN A 54 -9.35 -4.61 1.55
C ASN A 54 -10.21 -4.02 0.44
N LEU A 55 -11.53 -4.06 0.63
CA LEU A 55 -12.49 -3.65 -0.39
C LEU A 55 -13.44 -2.60 0.14
N PHE A 56 -13.76 -1.62 -0.69
CA PHE A 56 -14.84 -0.67 -0.43
C PHE A 56 -16.18 -1.39 -0.31
N HIS A 57 -16.52 -2.22 -1.29
CA HIS A 57 -17.68 -3.10 -1.27
C HIS A 57 -17.22 -4.54 -1.02
N ARG A 58 -17.09 -4.89 0.24
CA ARG A 58 -16.63 -6.18 0.69
C ARG A 58 -17.77 -7.20 0.68
N THR A 59 -17.60 -8.30 -0.04
CA THR A 59 -18.39 -9.52 0.10
C THR A 59 -17.49 -10.74 0.17
N PRO A 60 -17.93 -11.85 0.78
CA PRO A 60 -17.12 -13.08 0.86
C PRO A 60 -16.65 -13.56 -0.52
N GLU A 61 -17.53 -13.49 -1.53
CA GLU A 61 -17.24 -13.94 -2.90
C GLU A 61 -16.15 -13.08 -3.54
N ARG A 62 -16.20 -11.76 -3.35
CA ARG A 62 -15.20 -10.83 -3.90
C ARG A 62 -13.85 -11.02 -3.23
N ILE A 63 -13.82 -11.16 -1.92
CA ILE A 63 -12.57 -11.44 -1.18
C ILE A 63 -11.98 -12.76 -1.67
N SER A 64 -12.77 -13.86 -1.69
CA SER A 64 -12.29 -15.16 -2.13
C SER A 64 -11.79 -15.15 -3.59
N ALA A 65 -12.46 -14.40 -4.47
CA ALA A 65 -11.99 -14.24 -5.85
C ALA A 65 -10.61 -13.59 -5.93
N LEU A 66 -10.39 -12.50 -5.18
CA LEU A 66 -9.12 -11.78 -5.15
C LEU A 66 -8.02 -12.59 -4.45
N THR A 67 -8.33 -13.29 -3.35
CA THR A 67 -7.40 -14.21 -2.69
C THR A 67 -6.92 -15.30 -3.67
N LYS A 68 -7.84 -15.89 -4.44
CA LYS A 68 -7.48 -16.86 -5.47
C LYS A 68 -6.61 -16.26 -6.58
N MET A 69 -6.86 -15.00 -6.97
CA MET A 69 -6.01 -14.32 -7.96
C MET A 69 -4.60 -14.09 -7.40
N MET A 70 -4.47 -13.62 -6.16
CA MET A 70 -3.16 -13.44 -5.51
C MET A 70 -2.43 -14.78 -5.34
N LYS A 71 -3.13 -15.83 -4.99
CA LYS A 71 -2.55 -17.18 -4.87
C LYS A 71 -1.97 -17.70 -6.19
N LYS A 72 -2.57 -17.38 -7.34
CA LYS A 72 -2.04 -17.74 -8.67
C LYS A 72 -0.69 -17.10 -8.98
N VAL A 73 -0.37 -15.99 -8.32
CA VAL A 73 0.94 -15.29 -8.45
C VAL A 73 1.87 -15.57 -7.25
N GLY A 74 1.53 -16.56 -6.41
CA GLY A 74 2.38 -17.02 -5.30
C GLY A 74 2.21 -16.27 -3.99
N VAL A 75 1.13 -15.50 -3.80
CA VAL A 75 0.87 -14.75 -2.56
C VAL A 75 -0.32 -15.31 -1.80
N ASP A 76 -0.09 -15.72 -0.56
CA ASP A 76 -1.16 -16.03 0.39
C ASP A 76 -1.62 -14.71 1.06
N ALA A 77 -2.59 -14.06 0.41
CA ALA A 77 -3.09 -12.77 0.87
C ALA A 77 -4.08 -12.95 2.03
N LEU A 78 -3.95 -12.09 3.05
CA LEU A 78 -4.90 -11.93 4.15
C LEU A 78 -6.19 -11.27 3.65
N GLY A 79 -7.26 -11.37 4.44
CA GLY A 79 -8.52 -10.67 4.18
C GLY A 79 -9.77 -11.53 4.27
N GLU A 80 -9.70 -12.86 4.12
CA GLU A 80 -10.88 -13.73 4.25
C GLU A 80 -11.42 -13.73 5.69
N ASN A 81 -10.53 -13.82 6.67
CA ASN A 81 -10.84 -13.86 8.10
C ASN A 81 -10.40 -12.57 8.79
N ALA A 82 -11.11 -11.48 8.52
CA ALA A 82 -10.87 -10.21 9.19
C ALA A 82 -11.38 -10.29 10.64
N ASP A 83 -10.46 -10.17 11.57
CA ASP A 83 -10.67 -10.33 13.01
C ASP A 83 -10.35 -9.05 13.81
N ASP A 84 -10.11 -7.93 13.11
CA ASP A 84 -9.83 -6.62 13.70
C ASP A 84 -10.52 -5.51 12.89
N LEU A 85 -10.55 -4.30 13.45
CA LEU A 85 -11.23 -3.14 12.88
C LEU A 85 -10.32 -1.92 12.82
N ILE A 86 -10.48 -1.12 11.76
CA ILE A 86 -9.85 0.18 11.59
C ILE A 86 -10.77 1.24 12.23
N PRO A 87 -10.40 1.85 13.36
CA PRO A 87 -11.22 2.86 14.02
C PRO A 87 -11.51 4.07 13.14
N GLY A 88 -12.72 4.63 13.26
CA GLY A 88 -13.11 5.82 12.51
C GLY A 88 -13.69 5.55 11.12
N LEU A 89 -13.70 4.30 10.69
CA LEU A 89 -14.43 3.87 9.51
C LEU A 89 -15.77 3.24 9.91
N THR A 90 -16.67 3.13 8.96
CA THR A 90 -17.96 2.48 9.11
C THR A 90 -18.16 1.43 8.03
N SER A 91 -19.04 0.46 8.31
CA SER A 91 -19.35 -0.62 7.37
C SER A 91 -18.21 -1.64 7.16
N GLU A 92 -18.29 -2.40 6.10
CA GLU A 92 -17.33 -3.46 5.76
C GLU A 92 -15.89 -2.95 5.49
N ARG A 93 -15.71 -1.63 5.31
CA ARG A 93 -14.41 -0.98 5.07
C ARG A 93 -13.50 -0.96 6.30
N GLU A 94 -14.11 -1.00 7.49
CA GLU A 94 -13.37 -1.03 8.77
C GLU A 94 -12.64 -2.36 8.99
N LYS A 95 -13.11 -3.45 8.39
CA LYS A 95 -12.59 -4.79 8.63
C LYS A 95 -11.17 -4.96 8.13
N CYS A 96 -10.30 -5.42 9.00
CA CYS A 96 -8.92 -5.78 8.70
C CYS A 96 -8.49 -7.04 9.47
N CYS A 97 -7.29 -7.53 9.19
CA CYS A 97 -6.72 -8.65 9.92
C CYS A 97 -5.78 -8.14 11.02
N SER A 98 -5.90 -8.69 12.23
CA SER A 98 -5.01 -8.37 13.36
C SER A 98 -3.55 -8.67 13.01
N ASP A 99 -3.30 -9.79 12.32
CA ASP A 99 -1.96 -10.20 11.84
C ASP A 99 -1.54 -9.51 10.52
N GLY A 100 -2.35 -8.60 10.03
CA GLY A 100 -2.13 -7.76 8.85
C GLY A 100 -2.07 -6.29 9.24
N ILE A 101 -3.00 -5.50 8.69
CA ILE A 101 -3.10 -4.06 8.93
C ILE A 101 -3.23 -3.75 10.43
N GLY A 102 -3.92 -4.55 11.22
CA GLY A 102 -4.06 -4.35 12.67
C GLY A 102 -2.71 -4.13 13.35
N SER A 103 -1.73 -5.02 13.13
CA SER A 103 -0.39 -4.96 13.75
C SER A 103 0.68 -4.26 12.93
N ALA A 104 0.38 -3.77 11.72
CA ALA A 104 1.36 -3.12 10.84
C ALA A 104 1.92 -1.83 11.44
N ASP A 105 3.19 -1.56 11.20
CA ASP A 105 3.84 -0.26 11.47
C ASP A 105 3.95 0.61 10.20
N VAL A 106 4.09 -0.01 9.04
CA VAL A 106 4.09 0.64 7.73
C VAL A 106 3.05 -0.02 6.84
N VAL A 107 2.19 0.78 6.19
CA VAL A 107 1.17 0.28 5.26
C VAL A 107 1.29 1.00 3.91
N LEU A 108 1.49 0.22 2.85
CA LEU A 108 1.37 0.71 1.48
C LEU A 108 -0.06 0.53 1.00
N VAL A 109 -0.74 1.63 0.63
CA VAL A 109 -2.15 1.68 0.21
C VAL A 109 -2.30 2.29 -1.18
N PRO A 110 -2.02 1.55 -2.26
CA PRO A 110 -2.16 2.08 -3.61
C PRO A 110 -3.62 2.29 -3.98
N LEU A 111 -3.93 3.39 -4.69
CA LEU A 111 -5.27 3.69 -5.24
C LEU A 111 -6.37 3.61 -4.17
N GLU A 112 -6.16 4.27 -3.04
CA GLU A 112 -7.02 4.18 -1.86
C GLU A 112 -7.83 5.45 -1.62
N ASP A 113 -8.90 5.33 -0.84
CA ASP A 113 -9.74 6.44 -0.41
C ASP A 113 -9.10 7.27 0.71
N GLY A 114 -9.37 8.59 0.69
CA GLY A 114 -8.85 9.52 1.70
C GLY A 114 -9.28 9.18 3.13
N ASP A 115 -10.52 8.74 3.33
CA ASP A 115 -11.03 8.36 4.66
C ASP A 115 -10.23 7.22 5.27
N ARG A 116 -9.91 6.21 4.44
CA ARG A 116 -9.17 5.06 4.91
C ARG A 116 -7.69 5.37 5.13
N CYS A 117 -7.10 6.20 4.26
CA CYS A 117 -5.75 6.70 4.46
C CYS A 117 -5.64 7.47 5.79
N GLU A 118 -6.59 8.37 6.06
CA GLU A 118 -6.64 9.15 7.31
C GLU A 118 -6.83 8.26 8.54
N ALA A 119 -7.72 7.27 8.47
CA ALA A 119 -7.93 6.33 9.57
C ALA A 119 -6.65 5.53 9.91
N LEU A 120 -5.89 5.07 8.90
CA LEU A 120 -4.61 4.39 9.11
C LEU A 120 -3.55 5.32 9.72
N VAL A 121 -3.50 6.58 9.29
CA VAL A 121 -2.61 7.61 9.89
C VAL A 121 -2.99 7.84 11.36
N ASN A 122 -4.29 7.94 11.68
CA ASN A 122 -4.78 8.11 13.04
C ASN A 122 -4.51 6.91 13.95
N MET A 123 -4.37 5.70 13.37
CA MET A 123 -3.87 4.51 14.09
C MET A 123 -2.36 4.57 14.39
N GLY A 124 -1.66 5.64 14.02
CA GLY A 124 -0.22 5.78 14.20
C GLY A 124 0.63 4.99 13.21
N LYS A 125 0.04 4.51 12.12
CA LYS A 125 0.78 3.78 11.07
C LYS A 125 1.46 4.75 10.12
N LYS A 126 2.67 4.42 9.65
CA LYS A 126 3.29 5.14 8.55
C LYS A 126 2.61 4.70 7.24
N VAL A 127 1.91 5.61 6.60
CA VAL A 127 1.14 5.34 5.37
C VAL A 127 1.91 5.82 4.14
N ILE A 128 2.05 4.93 3.17
CA ILE A 128 2.61 5.18 1.84
C ILE A 128 1.48 4.98 0.84
N THR A 129 1.29 5.89 -0.10
CA THR A 129 0.30 5.73 -1.16
C THR A 129 0.90 5.90 -2.55
N ILE A 130 0.23 5.34 -3.55
CA ILE A 130 0.47 5.56 -4.97
C ILE A 130 -0.82 6.18 -5.52
N ASP A 131 -0.75 7.41 -5.98
CA ASP A 131 -1.91 8.17 -6.46
C ASP A 131 -1.49 9.09 -7.60
N LEU A 132 -2.25 9.10 -8.70
CA LEU A 132 -1.99 9.97 -9.84
C LEU A 132 -2.35 11.44 -9.58
N ASN A 133 -3.19 11.70 -8.57
CA ASN A 133 -3.62 13.06 -8.24
C ASN A 133 -2.92 13.56 -6.96
N PRO A 134 -1.92 14.45 -7.07
CA PRO A 134 -1.21 14.99 -5.92
C PRO A 134 -2.11 15.83 -4.99
N LEU A 135 -3.26 16.28 -5.50
CA LEU A 135 -4.24 17.07 -4.73
C LEU A 135 -5.34 16.21 -4.11
N SER A 136 -5.31 14.89 -4.29
CA SER A 136 -6.29 14.02 -3.65
C SER A 136 -6.15 14.06 -2.12
N ARG A 137 -7.24 13.79 -1.42
CA ARG A 137 -7.21 13.68 0.06
C ARG A 137 -6.24 12.60 0.53
N THR A 138 -6.16 11.49 -0.19
CA THR A 138 -5.22 10.41 0.07
C THR A 138 -3.77 10.89 -0.03
N ALA A 139 -3.43 11.55 -1.16
CA ALA A 139 -2.09 12.08 -1.40
C ALA A 139 -1.65 13.09 -0.34
N GLN A 140 -2.56 13.97 0.07
CA GLN A 140 -2.29 15.01 1.06
C GLN A 140 -2.20 14.48 2.51
N THR A 141 -2.81 13.33 2.79
CA THR A 141 -2.87 12.73 4.13
C THR A 141 -1.73 11.73 4.37
N ALA A 142 -1.31 11.00 3.35
CA ALA A 142 -0.25 10.00 3.47
C ALA A 142 1.10 10.63 3.88
N HIS A 143 1.93 9.86 4.57
CA HIS A 143 3.29 10.27 4.94
C HIS A 143 4.22 10.32 3.74
N ILE A 144 4.01 9.41 2.77
CA ILE A 144 4.76 9.34 1.52
C ILE A 144 3.76 9.09 0.40
N THR A 145 3.77 9.95 -0.61
CA THR A 145 2.92 9.83 -1.80
C THR A 145 3.79 9.70 -3.04
N ILE A 146 3.65 8.59 -3.74
CA ILE A 146 4.26 8.37 -5.04
C ILE A 146 3.26 8.82 -6.10
N VAL A 147 3.49 9.97 -6.71
CA VAL A 147 2.65 10.49 -7.81
C VAL A 147 3.14 9.89 -9.12
N ASP A 148 2.71 8.67 -9.38
CA ASP A 148 3.08 7.94 -10.59
C ASP A 148 2.03 6.85 -10.91
N GLU A 149 2.14 6.26 -12.08
CA GLU A 149 1.32 5.14 -12.51
C GLU A 149 1.76 3.85 -11.78
N LEU A 150 0.78 3.06 -11.33
CA LEU A 150 0.98 1.90 -10.46
C LEU A 150 1.96 0.87 -11.04
N THR A 151 1.73 0.46 -12.31
CA THR A 151 2.52 -0.61 -12.95
C THR A 151 3.93 -0.16 -13.33
N ARG A 152 4.17 1.14 -13.32
CA ARG A 152 5.49 1.73 -13.54
C ARG A 152 6.28 1.88 -12.25
N CYS A 153 5.65 2.35 -11.18
CA CYS A 153 6.37 2.61 -9.92
C CYS A 153 6.61 1.35 -9.08
N LEU A 154 5.73 0.34 -9.10
CA LEU A 154 5.90 -0.87 -8.29
C LEU A 154 7.17 -1.68 -8.64
N PRO A 155 7.52 -1.91 -9.93
CA PRO A 155 8.80 -2.51 -10.29
C PRO A 155 10.00 -1.71 -9.78
N LEU A 156 10.00 -0.37 -9.94
CA LEU A 156 11.07 0.51 -9.44
C LEU A 156 11.21 0.44 -7.91
N LEU A 157 10.09 0.45 -7.18
CA LEU A 157 10.09 0.30 -5.73
C LEU A 157 10.68 -1.04 -5.31
N SER A 158 10.32 -2.12 -6.00
CA SER A 158 10.86 -3.46 -5.75
C SER A 158 12.36 -3.52 -6.00
N ASP A 159 12.85 -2.88 -7.07
CA ASP A 159 14.28 -2.81 -7.38
C ASP A 159 15.03 -2.00 -6.32
N PHE A 160 14.49 -0.85 -5.88
CA PHE A 160 15.13 -0.02 -4.85
C PHE A 160 15.20 -0.75 -3.50
N ILE A 161 14.16 -1.49 -3.11
CA ILE A 161 14.18 -2.33 -1.90
C ILE A 161 15.24 -3.41 -2.02
N LYS A 162 15.29 -4.14 -3.15
CA LYS A 162 16.29 -5.19 -3.39
C LYS A 162 17.72 -4.66 -3.36
N GLU A 163 17.95 -3.47 -3.92
CA GLU A 163 19.25 -2.81 -3.95
C GLU A 163 19.53 -1.99 -2.68
N LYS A 164 18.60 -1.96 -1.72
CA LYS A 164 18.67 -1.16 -0.49
C LYS A 164 18.88 0.34 -0.77
N LYS A 165 18.32 0.83 -1.87
CA LYS A 165 18.33 2.23 -2.23
C LYS A 165 17.24 2.99 -1.47
N GLY A 166 17.64 4.04 -0.77
CA GLY A 166 16.72 4.89 -0.01
C GLY A 166 17.29 6.30 0.14
N ILE A 167 16.59 7.13 0.90
CA ILE A 167 17.02 8.47 1.29
C ILE A 167 16.80 8.68 2.80
N GLU A 168 17.65 9.51 3.42
CA GLU A 168 17.59 9.77 4.86
C GLU A 168 16.46 10.73 5.25
N SER A 169 16.14 11.68 4.36
CA SER A 169 15.10 12.67 4.61
C SER A 169 14.17 12.82 3.41
N PHE A 170 12.87 12.98 3.69
CA PHE A 170 11.85 13.17 2.67
C PHE A 170 10.76 14.12 3.16
N ASN A 171 10.34 15.06 2.32
CA ASN A 171 9.25 15.98 2.60
C ASN A 171 8.12 15.77 1.57
N ASN A 172 7.05 15.08 2.00
CA ASN A 172 5.92 14.76 1.13
C ASN A 172 5.25 16.01 0.53
N LYS A 173 5.07 17.07 1.34
CA LYS A 173 4.44 18.33 0.86
C LYS A 173 5.24 18.99 -0.24
N GLN A 174 6.56 18.96 -0.14
CA GLN A 174 7.44 19.52 -1.18
C GLN A 174 7.39 18.72 -2.47
N CYS A 175 7.20 17.42 -2.39
CA CYS A 175 7.06 16.56 -3.59
C CYS A 175 5.71 16.67 -4.27
N LEU A 176 4.68 17.16 -3.55
CA LEU A 176 3.33 17.35 -4.07
C LEU A 176 3.09 18.75 -4.66
N SER A 177 3.99 19.71 -4.44
CA SER A 177 3.93 21.07 -4.97
C SER A 177 4.53 21.17 -6.36
#